data_d343cac0738c6bdfaf8168d0772fdad7
#
_entry.id   d343cac0738c6bdfaf8168d0772fdad7
#
_cell.length_a   1.000
_cell.length_b   1.000
_cell.length_c   1.000
_cell.angle_alpha   90.00
_cell.angle_beta   90.00
_cell.angle_gamma   90.00
#
_symmetry.space_group_name_H-M   'P 1'
#
loop_
_entity.id
_entity.type
_entity.pdbx_description
1 polymer ?
#
loop_
_entity_poly.entity_id
_entity_poly.type
_entity_poly.pdbx_seq_one_letter_code
_entity_poly.pdbx_strand_id
1 'polypeptide(L)'
;MENQSSKKAEWANGRMRTVAIILIACGCGWFVMELEILAVRVLAPYFGSAVYVVMGSVIGVFLLSLSAGYMLGGWLSRKANSKRALGVNLIAAGAWLCAMPFFIEPVCDGIFNVGLDEKWGSLLAALILFCVPTLLLGTASPTAVRWLTRRAGDSGLNTGLVLALSTVASFAGCVVTAFYLVLLSAQRTIFASGVALAALGVTILLQAATQGKKPSTEDGVTW
;
A
#
# COMPACT_ATOMS: atom_id res chain seq x y z
N MET A 1 -26.83 -35.54 -0.88
CA MET A 1 -26.36 -34.63 -1.95
C MET A 1 -26.16 -33.19 -1.46
N GLU A 2 -26.90 -32.71 -0.47
CA GLU A 2 -26.83 -31.35 0.10
C GLU A 2 -25.49 -30.99 0.76
N ASN A 3 -24.84 -31.94 1.43
CA ASN A 3 -23.57 -31.74 2.13
C ASN A 3 -22.36 -31.52 1.21
N GLN A 4 -22.40 -31.96 -0.05
CA GLN A 4 -21.30 -31.75 -1.00
C GLN A 4 -21.36 -30.37 -1.68
N SER A 5 -22.54 -29.81 -1.90
CA SER A 5 -22.71 -28.46 -2.46
C SER A 5 -22.30 -27.37 -1.47
N SER A 6 -22.64 -27.56 -0.19
CA SER A 6 -22.23 -26.65 0.90
C SER A 6 -20.70 -26.63 1.06
N LYS A 7 -20.06 -27.80 1.09
CA LYS A 7 -18.58 -27.88 1.16
C LYS A 7 -17.88 -27.24 -0.06
N LYS A 8 -18.40 -27.42 -1.26
CA LYS A 8 -17.86 -26.77 -2.47
C LYS A 8 -17.99 -25.24 -2.42
N ALA A 9 -19.11 -24.72 -1.91
CA ALA A 9 -19.32 -23.28 -1.74
C ALA A 9 -18.38 -22.68 -0.68
N GLU A 10 -18.13 -23.37 0.44
CA GLU A 10 -17.16 -22.96 1.45
C GLU A 10 -15.71 -22.95 0.91
N TRP A 11 -15.33 -23.95 0.13
CA TRP A 11 -14.02 -24.02 -0.53
C TRP A 11 -13.84 -22.90 -1.55
N ALA A 12 -14.85 -22.60 -2.36
CA ALA A 12 -14.82 -21.52 -3.34
C ALA A 12 -14.69 -20.14 -2.65
N ASN A 13 -15.44 -19.90 -1.58
CA ASN A 13 -15.35 -18.68 -0.78
C ASN A 13 -13.98 -18.53 -0.09
N GLY A 14 -13.41 -19.62 0.41
CA GLY A 14 -12.07 -19.63 1.01
C GLY A 14 -10.99 -19.24 -0.01
N ARG A 15 -11.03 -19.83 -1.22
CA ARG A 15 -10.08 -19.50 -2.30
C ARG A 15 -10.21 -18.07 -2.79
N MET A 16 -11.42 -17.57 -3.03
CA MET A 16 -11.64 -16.17 -3.43
C MET A 16 -11.08 -15.18 -2.39
N ARG A 17 -11.26 -15.47 -1.11
CA ARG A 17 -10.71 -14.64 -0.05
C ARG A 17 -9.18 -14.63 -0.03
N THR A 18 -8.55 -15.78 -0.23
CA THR A 18 -7.08 -15.90 -0.32
C THR A 18 -6.54 -15.11 -1.50
N VAL A 19 -7.14 -15.26 -2.68
CA VAL A 19 -6.74 -14.52 -3.89
C VAL A 19 -6.88 -13.00 -3.68
N ALA A 20 -7.98 -12.54 -3.10
CA ALA A 20 -8.19 -11.13 -2.82
C ALA A 20 -7.11 -10.55 -1.88
N ILE A 21 -6.70 -11.29 -0.84
CA ILE A 21 -5.63 -10.88 0.07
C ILE A 21 -4.28 -10.74 -0.66
N ILE A 22 -3.96 -11.71 -1.51
CA ILE A 22 -2.74 -11.69 -2.32
C ILE A 22 -2.75 -10.51 -3.29
N LEU A 23 -3.86 -10.27 -3.98
CA LEU A 23 -4.00 -9.14 -4.90
C LEU A 23 -3.85 -7.79 -4.21
N ILE A 24 -4.34 -7.63 -2.97
CA ILE A 24 -4.13 -6.42 -2.19
C ILE A 24 -2.63 -6.23 -1.88
N ALA A 25 -1.95 -7.27 -1.43
CA ALA A 25 -0.52 -7.19 -1.12
C ALA A 25 0.31 -6.89 -2.39
N CYS A 26 -0.01 -7.54 -3.51
CA CYS A 26 0.62 -7.28 -4.81
C CYS A 26 0.38 -5.85 -5.30
N GLY A 27 -0.85 -5.36 -5.21
CA GLY A 27 -1.20 -3.98 -5.58
C GLY A 27 -0.44 -2.94 -4.75
N CYS A 28 -0.37 -3.15 -3.43
CA CYS A 28 0.40 -2.25 -2.57
C CYS A 28 1.89 -2.26 -2.90
N GLY A 29 2.47 -3.44 -3.18
CA GLY A 29 3.86 -3.57 -3.61
C GLY A 29 4.14 -2.85 -4.94
N TRP A 30 3.22 -2.99 -5.91
CA TRP A 30 3.28 -2.26 -7.18
C TRP A 30 3.32 -0.73 -6.95
N PHE A 31 2.35 -0.19 -6.20
CA PHE A 31 2.26 1.25 -5.97
C PHE A 31 3.45 1.81 -5.19
N VAL A 32 4.05 1.07 -4.28
CA VAL A 32 5.26 1.49 -3.58
C VAL A 32 6.41 1.71 -4.56
N MET A 33 6.68 0.75 -5.44
CA MET A 33 7.76 0.87 -6.43
C MET A 33 7.47 1.93 -7.50
N GLU A 34 6.22 2.04 -7.94
CA GLU A 34 5.77 3.09 -8.84
C GLU A 34 6.05 4.48 -8.25
N LEU A 35 5.65 4.70 -6.99
CA LEU A 35 5.84 5.97 -6.31
C LEU A 35 7.31 6.29 -6.08
N GLU A 36 8.15 5.29 -5.80
CA GLU A 36 9.59 5.49 -5.59
C GLU A 36 10.26 6.05 -6.85
N ILE A 37 9.94 5.49 -8.04
CA ILE A 37 10.46 5.98 -9.31
C ILE A 37 9.93 7.38 -9.65
N LEU A 38 8.62 7.60 -9.44
CA LEU A 38 8.00 8.89 -9.69
C LEU A 38 8.52 9.96 -8.73
N ALA A 39 8.86 9.61 -7.48
CA ALA A 39 9.44 10.52 -6.51
C ALA A 39 10.80 11.08 -6.98
N VAL A 40 11.68 10.21 -7.46
CA VAL A 40 12.96 10.65 -8.05
C VAL A 40 12.73 11.62 -9.22
N ARG A 41 11.78 11.29 -10.11
CA ARG A 41 11.46 12.13 -11.26
C ARG A 41 10.90 13.50 -10.87
N VAL A 42 10.07 13.54 -9.82
CA VAL A 42 9.45 14.79 -9.33
C VAL A 42 10.46 15.68 -8.63
N LEU A 43 11.39 15.11 -7.85
CA LEU A 43 12.35 15.86 -7.07
C LEU A 43 13.62 16.26 -7.84
N ALA A 44 14.01 15.49 -8.85
CA ALA A 44 15.21 15.75 -9.63
C ALA A 44 15.28 17.15 -10.26
N PRO A 45 14.20 17.76 -10.80
CA PRO A 45 14.24 19.11 -11.34
C PRO A 45 14.57 20.20 -10.31
N TYR A 46 14.25 19.97 -9.03
CA TYR A 46 14.46 20.96 -7.96
C TYR A 46 15.80 20.79 -7.25
N PHE A 47 16.27 19.55 -7.06
CA PHE A 47 17.42 19.24 -6.21
C PHE A 47 18.51 18.44 -6.95
N GLY A 48 18.41 18.30 -8.26
CA GLY A 48 19.13 17.29 -9.01
C GLY A 48 20.33 17.75 -9.81
N SER A 49 21.27 18.53 -9.27
CA SER A 49 22.61 18.57 -9.89
C SER A 49 23.32 17.21 -9.78
N ALA A 50 23.03 16.44 -8.74
CA ALA A 50 23.52 15.08 -8.52
C ALA A 50 22.37 14.10 -8.32
N VAL A 51 21.88 13.46 -9.40
CA VAL A 51 20.75 12.52 -9.39
C VAL A 51 20.87 11.43 -8.31
N TYR A 52 22.10 10.96 -8.02
CA TYR A 52 22.35 9.96 -6.97
C TYR A 52 22.00 10.48 -5.56
N VAL A 53 22.08 11.80 -5.30
CA VAL A 53 21.67 12.38 -4.00
C VAL A 53 20.17 12.31 -3.84
N VAL A 54 19.41 12.68 -4.88
CA VAL A 54 17.95 12.58 -4.88
C VAL A 54 17.51 11.12 -4.75
N MET A 55 18.13 10.20 -5.52
CA MET A 55 17.84 8.77 -5.41
C MET A 55 18.10 8.23 -4.00
N GLY A 56 19.26 8.56 -3.40
CA GLY A 56 19.59 8.13 -2.04
C GLY A 56 18.61 8.65 -1.00
N SER A 57 18.18 9.91 -1.12
CA SER A 57 17.18 10.53 -0.25
C SER A 57 15.82 9.85 -0.37
N VAL A 58 15.34 9.58 -1.59
CA VAL A 58 14.08 8.91 -1.86
C VAL A 58 14.11 7.48 -1.31
N ILE A 59 15.12 6.68 -1.69
CA ILE A 59 15.25 5.30 -1.22
C ILE A 59 15.30 5.25 0.31
N GLY A 60 16.10 6.12 0.95
CA GLY A 60 16.19 6.19 2.40
C GLY A 60 14.85 6.49 3.09
N VAL A 61 14.10 7.47 2.57
CA VAL A 61 12.77 7.82 3.08
C VAL A 61 11.77 6.69 2.88
N PHE A 62 11.78 6.04 1.71
CA PHE A 62 10.88 4.91 1.44
C PHE A 62 11.17 3.73 2.36
N LEU A 63 12.43 3.34 2.55
CA LEU A 63 12.81 2.26 3.46
C LEU A 63 12.42 2.55 4.90
N LEU A 64 12.67 3.78 5.38
CA LEU A 64 12.28 4.19 6.72
C LEU A 64 10.76 4.17 6.91
N SER A 65 10.03 4.74 5.96
CA SER A 65 8.57 4.80 5.97
C SER A 65 7.93 3.42 5.90
N LEU A 66 8.44 2.53 5.03
CA LEU A 66 7.99 1.13 4.95
C LEU A 66 8.26 0.38 6.25
N SER A 67 9.44 0.57 6.87
CA SER A 67 9.77 -0.05 8.14
C SER A 67 8.77 0.35 9.23
N ALA A 68 8.49 1.65 9.35
CA ALA A 68 7.47 2.16 10.27
C ALA A 68 6.06 1.64 9.92
N GLY A 69 5.74 1.57 8.63
CA GLY A 69 4.48 1.02 8.12
C GLY A 69 4.31 -0.46 8.46
N TYR A 70 5.37 -1.26 8.36
CA TYR A 70 5.34 -2.67 8.76
C TYR A 70 5.09 -2.85 10.26
N MET A 71 5.72 -2.04 11.11
CA MET A 71 5.46 -2.05 12.54
C MET A 71 4.01 -1.67 12.86
N LEU A 72 3.53 -0.59 12.25
CA LEU A 72 2.15 -0.12 12.42
C LEU A 72 1.14 -1.16 11.92
N GLY A 73 1.37 -1.74 10.75
CA GLY A 73 0.52 -2.79 10.17
C GLY A 73 0.49 -4.05 11.02
N GLY A 74 1.63 -4.46 11.56
CA GLY A 74 1.73 -5.57 12.50
C GLY A 74 0.90 -5.33 13.77
N TRP A 75 0.97 -4.14 14.34
CA TRP A 75 0.17 -3.76 15.50
C TRP A 75 -1.33 -3.67 15.16
N LEU A 76 -1.67 -3.01 14.04
CA LEU A 76 -3.04 -2.80 13.59
C LEU A 76 -3.74 -4.11 13.24
N SER A 77 -3.00 -5.08 12.68
CA SER A 77 -3.49 -6.40 12.32
C SER A 77 -3.99 -7.20 13.53
N ARG A 78 -3.55 -6.86 14.75
CA ARG A 78 -4.00 -7.51 16.00
C ARG A 78 -5.40 -7.09 16.43
N LYS A 79 -5.88 -5.94 15.96
CA LYS A 79 -7.22 -5.43 16.31
C LYS A 79 -8.32 -6.20 15.58
N ALA A 80 -9.49 -6.32 16.21
CA ALA A 80 -10.65 -7.03 15.66
C ALA A 80 -11.10 -6.48 14.29
N ASN A 81 -10.95 -5.18 14.08
CA ASN A 81 -11.37 -4.47 12.87
C ASN A 81 -10.22 -4.23 11.85
N SER A 82 -9.25 -5.14 11.77
CA SER A 82 -8.06 -4.97 10.90
C SER A 82 -8.39 -4.73 9.42
N LYS A 83 -9.50 -5.26 8.89
CA LYS A 83 -9.95 -4.99 7.52
C LYS A 83 -10.39 -3.54 7.33
N ARG A 84 -11.18 -3.00 8.26
CA ARG A 84 -11.60 -1.58 8.23
C ARG A 84 -10.40 -0.67 8.34
N ALA A 85 -9.47 -0.99 9.22
CA ALA A 85 -8.25 -0.22 9.40
C ALA A 85 -7.40 -0.19 8.12
N LEU A 86 -7.21 -1.33 7.44
CA LEU A 86 -6.49 -1.36 6.16
C LEU A 86 -7.23 -0.55 5.08
N GLY A 87 -8.55 -0.71 4.96
CA GLY A 87 -9.33 0.06 4.00
C GLY A 87 -9.22 1.57 4.23
N VAL A 88 -9.30 2.02 5.47
CA VAL A 88 -9.10 3.44 5.85
C VAL A 88 -7.69 3.91 5.50
N ASN A 89 -6.65 3.12 5.79
CA ASN A 89 -5.27 3.47 5.47
C ASN A 89 -5.07 3.63 3.96
N LEU A 90 -5.64 2.75 3.15
CA LEU A 90 -5.51 2.84 1.68
C LEU A 90 -6.29 4.04 1.12
N ILE A 91 -7.46 4.37 1.68
CA ILE A 91 -8.19 5.60 1.31
C ILE A 91 -7.38 6.83 1.70
N ALA A 92 -6.81 6.86 2.90
CA ALA A 92 -5.98 7.98 3.35
C ALA A 92 -4.73 8.16 2.47
N ALA A 93 -4.05 7.05 2.12
CA ALA A 93 -2.93 7.09 1.18
C ALA A 93 -3.35 7.60 -0.20
N GLY A 94 -4.47 7.09 -0.72
CA GLY A 94 -5.03 7.53 -2.01
C GLY A 94 -5.42 9.01 -2.01
N ALA A 95 -6.08 9.49 -0.96
CA ALA A 95 -6.43 10.90 -0.80
C ALA A 95 -5.18 11.80 -0.74
N TRP A 96 -4.14 11.37 -0.02
CA TRP A 96 -2.85 12.08 0.01
C TRP A 96 -2.25 12.19 -1.38
N LEU A 97 -2.19 11.09 -2.13
CA LEU A 97 -1.65 11.07 -3.50
C LEU A 97 -2.48 11.91 -4.47
N CYS A 98 -3.80 11.95 -4.33
CA CYS A 98 -4.66 12.83 -5.11
C CYS A 98 -4.43 14.32 -4.81
N ALA A 99 -4.11 14.67 -3.56
CA ALA A 99 -3.80 16.03 -3.16
C ALA A 99 -2.36 16.44 -3.50
N MET A 100 -1.43 15.48 -3.60
CA MET A 100 0.01 15.72 -3.79
C MET A 100 0.35 16.63 -4.98
N PRO A 101 -0.25 16.49 -6.18
CA PRO A 101 0.04 17.36 -7.31
C PRO A 101 -0.11 18.87 -7.02
N PHE A 102 -0.99 19.22 -6.07
CA PHE A 102 -1.25 20.63 -5.73
C PHE A 102 -0.21 21.23 -4.77
N PHE A 103 0.53 20.41 -4.05
CA PHE A 103 1.52 20.91 -3.08
C PHE A 103 2.96 20.47 -3.36
N ILE A 104 3.23 19.73 -4.42
CA ILE A 104 4.61 19.41 -4.86
C ILE A 104 5.40 20.71 -5.09
N GLU A 105 4.90 21.60 -5.95
CA GLU A 105 5.58 22.85 -6.32
C GLU A 105 5.82 23.76 -5.09
N PRO A 106 4.77 24.11 -4.31
CA PRO A 106 4.99 25.00 -3.16
C PRO A 106 5.90 24.42 -2.08
N VAL A 107 5.92 23.08 -1.91
CA VAL A 107 6.84 22.42 -0.96
C VAL A 107 8.27 22.48 -1.47
N CYS A 108 8.50 22.11 -2.74
CA CYS A 108 9.84 22.10 -3.32
C CYS A 108 10.43 23.52 -3.42
N ASP A 109 9.65 24.49 -3.89
CA ASP A 109 10.07 25.89 -3.99
C ASP A 109 10.31 26.49 -2.60
N GLY A 110 9.47 26.19 -1.62
CA GLY A 110 9.64 26.63 -0.24
C GLY A 110 10.95 26.14 0.36
N ILE A 111 11.29 24.87 0.16
CA ILE A 111 12.55 24.29 0.63
C ILE A 111 13.75 24.87 -0.11
N PHE A 112 13.64 25.06 -1.42
CA PHE A 112 14.69 25.66 -2.25
C PHE A 112 14.98 27.10 -1.83
N ASN A 113 13.94 27.90 -1.57
CA ASN A 113 14.07 29.31 -1.16
C ASN A 113 14.68 29.50 0.25
N VAL A 114 14.61 28.47 1.11
CA VAL A 114 15.29 28.49 2.43
C VAL A 114 16.80 28.36 2.27
N GLY A 115 17.32 28.01 1.08
CA GLY A 115 18.76 27.89 0.81
C GLY A 115 19.39 26.64 1.43
N LEU A 116 18.61 25.59 1.67
CA LEU A 116 19.12 24.31 2.12
C LEU A 116 20.00 23.67 1.02
N ASP A 117 21.09 23.05 1.43
CA ASP A 117 21.94 22.25 0.54
C ASP A 117 21.09 21.16 -0.14
N GLU A 118 21.40 20.84 -1.40
CA GLU A 118 20.67 19.87 -2.24
C GLU A 118 20.41 18.53 -1.51
N LYS A 119 21.34 18.10 -0.66
CA LYS A 119 21.23 16.86 0.14
C LYS A 119 20.08 16.92 1.13
N TRP A 120 20.06 17.98 1.94
CA TRP A 120 19.04 18.14 2.98
C TRP A 120 17.69 18.59 2.40
N GLY A 121 17.73 19.37 1.32
CA GLY A 121 16.52 19.80 0.61
C GLY A 121 15.77 18.60 0.00
N SER A 122 16.47 17.73 -0.72
CA SER A 122 15.88 16.54 -1.33
C SER A 122 15.34 15.54 -0.29
N LEU A 123 16.08 15.36 0.83
CA LEU A 123 15.66 14.49 1.91
C LEU A 123 14.38 15.01 2.59
N LEU A 124 14.33 16.32 2.88
CA LEU A 124 13.19 16.94 3.52
C LEU A 124 11.95 16.93 2.61
N ALA A 125 12.12 17.23 1.32
CA ALA A 125 11.05 17.16 0.34
C ALA A 125 10.51 15.73 0.17
N ALA A 126 11.39 14.74 0.07
CA ALA A 126 11.00 13.34 0.03
C ALA A 126 10.22 12.92 1.29
N LEU A 127 10.67 13.36 2.47
CA LEU A 127 10.02 13.06 3.73
C LEU A 127 8.60 13.66 3.81
N ILE A 128 8.44 14.93 3.45
CA ILE A 128 7.15 15.63 3.52
C ILE A 128 6.16 15.02 2.51
N LEU A 129 6.59 14.77 1.29
CA LEU A 129 5.70 14.33 0.21
C LEU A 129 5.37 12.84 0.30
N PHE A 130 6.35 11.98 0.53
CA PHE A 130 6.21 10.54 0.33
C PHE A 130 6.20 9.70 1.60
N CYS A 131 6.60 10.22 2.77
CA CYS A 131 6.64 9.44 4.01
C CYS A 131 5.25 8.92 4.40
N VAL A 132 4.24 9.78 4.39
CA VAL A 132 2.86 9.41 4.82
C VAL A 132 2.26 8.33 3.92
N PRO A 133 2.16 8.49 2.59
CA PRO A 133 1.53 7.49 1.74
C PRO A 133 2.30 6.16 1.75
N THR A 134 3.63 6.19 1.77
CA THR A 134 4.47 4.99 1.81
C THR A 134 4.32 4.22 3.13
N LEU A 135 4.25 4.93 4.26
CA LEU A 135 3.99 4.34 5.58
C LEU A 135 2.63 3.63 5.59
N LEU A 136 1.59 4.29 5.08
CA LEU A 136 0.24 3.72 5.02
C LEU A 136 0.17 2.50 4.11
N LEU A 137 0.82 2.52 2.94
CA LEU A 137 0.96 1.37 2.04
C LEU A 137 1.71 0.21 2.69
N GLY A 138 2.75 0.50 3.48
CA GLY A 138 3.51 -0.50 4.23
C GLY A 138 2.66 -1.34 5.19
N THR A 139 1.53 -0.81 5.69
CA THR A 139 0.65 -1.57 6.59
C THR A 139 -0.03 -2.77 5.94
N ALA A 140 -0.07 -2.82 4.61
CA ALA A 140 -0.80 -3.87 3.87
C ALA A 140 -0.13 -5.25 3.97
N SER A 141 1.19 -5.33 3.81
CA SER A 141 1.94 -6.59 3.79
C SER A 141 1.79 -7.41 5.09
N PRO A 142 2.07 -6.87 6.30
CA PRO A 142 1.91 -7.63 7.53
C PRO A 142 0.45 -7.96 7.84
N THR A 143 -0.49 -7.11 7.39
CA THR A 143 -1.92 -7.39 7.54
C THR A 143 -2.35 -8.56 6.65
N ALA A 144 -1.89 -8.60 5.40
CA ALA A 144 -2.15 -9.68 4.46
C ALA A 144 -1.58 -11.02 4.95
N VAL A 145 -0.32 -11.02 5.39
CA VAL A 145 0.33 -12.19 5.98
C VAL A 145 -0.49 -12.73 7.14
N ARG A 146 -0.90 -11.88 8.09
CA ARG A 146 -1.69 -12.31 9.24
C ARG A 146 -3.06 -12.89 8.87
N TRP A 147 -3.72 -12.37 7.84
CA TRP A 147 -5.00 -12.92 7.41
C TRP A 147 -4.87 -14.30 6.77
N LEU A 148 -3.75 -14.56 6.12
CA LEU A 148 -3.46 -15.86 5.50
C LEU A 148 -3.01 -16.90 6.54
N THR A 149 -2.29 -16.47 7.57
CA THR A 149 -1.65 -17.35 8.59
C THR A 149 -2.60 -17.78 9.71
N ARG A 150 -3.89 -17.51 9.65
CA ARG A 150 -4.86 -17.90 10.69
C ARG A 150 -5.01 -19.42 10.89
N ARG A 151 -4.46 -20.26 10.02
CA ARG A 151 -4.35 -21.72 10.17
C ARG A 151 -2.89 -22.07 10.48
N ALA A 152 -2.63 -22.49 11.69
CA ALA A 152 -1.29 -22.64 12.28
C ALA A 152 -0.36 -23.69 11.61
N GLY A 153 -0.84 -24.53 10.69
CA GLY A 153 -0.03 -25.60 10.08
C GLY A 153 0.90 -25.17 8.94
N ASP A 154 0.53 -24.11 8.16
CA ASP A 154 1.25 -23.73 6.92
C ASP A 154 1.78 -22.29 6.95
N SER A 155 2.13 -21.83 8.13
CA SER A 155 2.45 -20.41 8.38
C SER A 155 3.65 -19.91 7.56
N GLY A 156 4.71 -20.70 7.44
CA GLY A 156 5.93 -20.32 6.72
C GLY A 156 5.71 -20.25 5.21
N LEU A 157 5.08 -21.27 4.63
CA LEU A 157 4.82 -21.36 3.18
C LEU A 157 3.90 -20.23 2.72
N ASN A 158 2.81 -19.99 3.45
CA ASN A 158 1.85 -18.93 3.13
C ASN A 158 2.47 -17.54 3.22
N THR A 159 3.30 -17.30 4.23
CA THR A 159 4.05 -16.05 4.38
C THR A 159 5.03 -15.85 3.23
N GLY A 160 5.81 -16.89 2.91
CA GLY A 160 6.76 -16.86 1.79
C GLY A 160 6.07 -16.59 0.45
N LEU A 161 4.92 -17.21 0.21
CA LEU A 161 4.15 -17.04 -1.03
C LEU A 161 3.60 -15.61 -1.18
N VAL A 162 3.05 -15.02 -0.11
CA VAL A 162 2.58 -13.61 -0.13
C VAL A 162 3.74 -12.66 -0.41
N LEU A 163 4.87 -12.85 0.28
CA LEU A 163 6.05 -11.99 0.09
C LEU A 163 6.62 -12.15 -1.32
N ALA A 164 6.76 -13.38 -1.82
CA ALA A 164 7.27 -13.63 -3.16
C ALA A 164 6.38 -12.98 -4.24
N LEU A 165 5.06 -13.18 -4.18
CA LEU A 165 4.13 -12.61 -5.14
C LEU A 165 4.09 -11.08 -5.06
N SER A 166 4.12 -10.51 -3.85
CA SER A 166 4.20 -9.06 -3.66
C SER A 166 5.50 -8.49 -4.25
N THR A 167 6.63 -9.19 -4.08
CA THR A 167 7.92 -8.77 -4.64
C THR A 167 7.92 -8.83 -6.17
N VAL A 168 7.33 -9.87 -6.77
CA VAL A 168 7.17 -9.96 -8.24
C VAL A 168 6.29 -8.81 -8.76
N ALA A 169 5.21 -8.48 -8.06
CA ALA A 169 4.36 -7.36 -8.41
C ALA A 169 5.09 -6.01 -8.26
N SER A 170 5.92 -5.85 -7.24
CA SER A 170 6.78 -4.68 -7.05
C SER A 170 7.80 -4.54 -8.18
N PHE A 171 8.43 -5.64 -8.59
CA PHE A 171 9.34 -5.65 -9.74
C PHE A 171 8.60 -5.23 -11.02
N ALA A 172 7.41 -5.78 -11.27
CA ALA A 172 6.61 -5.39 -12.43
C ALA A 172 6.22 -3.90 -12.37
N GLY A 173 5.83 -3.39 -11.20
CA GLY A 173 5.56 -1.97 -10.97
C GLY A 173 6.76 -1.09 -11.28
N CYS A 174 7.95 -1.49 -10.82
CA CYS A 174 9.21 -0.80 -11.12
C CYS A 174 9.47 -0.73 -12.64
N VAL A 175 9.44 -1.86 -13.33
CA VAL A 175 9.75 -1.95 -14.77
C VAL A 175 8.73 -1.17 -15.60
N VAL A 176 7.44 -1.37 -15.33
CA VAL A 176 6.37 -0.67 -16.07
C VAL A 176 6.44 0.84 -15.84
N THR A 177 6.70 1.27 -14.62
CA THR A 177 6.84 2.70 -14.32
C THR A 177 8.07 3.28 -15.01
N ALA A 178 9.23 2.64 -14.91
CA ALA A 178 10.46 3.13 -15.49
C ALA A 178 10.42 3.21 -17.02
N PHE A 179 9.75 2.27 -17.69
CA PHE A 179 9.75 2.20 -19.15
C PHE A 179 8.57 2.90 -19.81
N TYR A 180 7.41 2.94 -19.16
CA TYR A 180 6.19 3.45 -19.76
C TYR A 180 5.58 4.64 -18.99
N LEU A 181 5.39 4.54 -17.69
CA LEU A 181 4.70 5.58 -16.91
C LEU A 181 5.57 6.85 -16.76
N VAL A 182 6.88 6.69 -16.76
CA VAL A 182 7.81 7.82 -16.78
C VAL A 182 7.63 8.71 -18.02
N LEU A 183 7.15 8.18 -19.16
CA LEU A 183 6.85 8.96 -20.36
C LEU A 183 5.60 9.85 -20.20
N LEU A 184 4.72 9.52 -19.26
CA LEU A 184 3.52 10.31 -18.95
C LEU A 184 3.88 11.45 -17.97
N SER A 185 2.94 12.37 -17.74
CA SER A 185 3.07 13.39 -16.70
C SER A 185 3.09 12.74 -15.31
N ALA A 186 4.17 12.96 -14.54
CA ALA A 186 4.31 12.38 -13.20
C ALA A 186 3.14 12.76 -12.28
N GLN A 187 2.68 14.01 -12.34
CA GLN A 187 1.54 14.48 -11.55
C GLN A 187 0.24 13.72 -11.88
N ARG A 188 -0.03 13.48 -13.18
CA ARG A 188 -1.21 12.72 -13.62
C ARG A 188 -1.13 11.26 -13.17
N THR A 189 0.05 10.66 -13.26
CA THR A 189 0.26 9.28 -12.83
C THR A 189 0.07 9.14 -11.33
N ILE A 190 0.66 10.03 -10.52
CA ILE A 190 0.46 10.06 -9.06
C ILE A 190 -1.03 10.22 -8.70
N PHE A 191 -1.74 11.12 -9.38
CA PHE A 191 -3.17 11.31 -9.17
C PHE A 191 -3.97 10.04 -9.51
N ALA A 192 -3.69 9.42 -10.66
CA ALA A 192 -4.36 8.18 -11.08
C ALA A 192 -4.11 7.03 -10.09
N SER A 193 -2.87 6.88 -9.59
CA SER A 193 -2.51 5.91 -8.55
C SER A 193 -3.25 6.20 -7.24
N GLY A 194 -3.41 7.48 -6.88
CA GLY A 194 -4.22 7.89 -5.73
C GLY A 194 -5.67 7.46 -5.85
N VAL A 195 -6.29 7.69 -7.01
CA VAL A 195 -7.68 7.25 -7.28
C VAL A 195 -7.79 5.73 -7.23
N ALA A 196 -6.86 4.99 -7.83
CA ALA A 196 -6.86 3.53 -7.82
C ALA A 196 -6.72 2.96 -6.39
N LEU A 197 -5.85 3.54 -5.57
CA LEU A 197 -5.68 3.16 -4.17
C LEU A 197 -6.92 3.47 -3.33
N ALA A 198 -7.53 4.64 -3.51
CA ALA A 198 -8.77 4.99 -2.83
C ALA A 198 -9.90 4.03 -3.20
N ALA A 199 -10.04 3.70 -4.48
CA ALA A 199 -11.02 2.71 -4.95
C ALA A 199 -10.77 1.33 -4.33
N LEU A 200 -9.51 0.87 -4.26
CA LEU A 200 -9.14 -0.37 -3.58
C LEU A 200 -9.51 -0.32 -2.09
N GLY A 201 -9.25 0.78 -1.41
CA GLY A 201 -9.61 0.97 -0.01
C GLY A 201 -11.13 0.92 0.22
N VAL A 202 -11.91 1.56 -0.66
CA VAL A 202 -13.39 1.53 -0.61
C VAL A 202 -13.92 0.11 -0.80
N THR A 203 -13.40 -0.65 -1.77
CA THR A 203 -13.83 -2.06 -1.97
C THR A 203 -13.58 -2.92 -0.73
N ILE A 204 -12.45 -2.72 -0.04
CA ILE A 204 -12.13 -3.42 1.21
C ILE A 204 -13.11 -3.02 2.33
N LEU A 205 -13.44 -1.73 2.44
CA LEU A 205 -14.41 -1.25 3.44
C LEU A 205 -15.81 -1.82 3.19
N LEU A 206 -16.28 -1.84 1.95
CA LEU A 206 -17.58 -2.42 1.60
C LEU A 206 -17.62 -3.91 1.95
N GLN A 207 -16.57 -4.67 1.64
CA GLN A 207 -16.47 -6.08 2.04
C GLN A 207 -16.44 -6.27 3.56
N ALA A 208 -15.84 -5.35 4.31
CA ALA A 208 -15.84 -5.40 5.76
C ALA A 208 -17.22 -5.09 6.36
N ALA A 209 -17.98 -4.18 5.74
CA ALA A 209 -19.34 -3.82 6.17
C ALA A 209 -20.33 -4.96 5.93
N THR A 210 -20.26 -5.63 4.78
CA THR A 210 -21.15 -6.76 4.45
C THR A 210 -20.91 -7.98 5.34
N GLN A 211 -19.69 -8.20 5.81
CA GLN A 211 -19.37 -9.32 6.72
C GLN A 211 -19.80 -9.04 8.18
N GLY A 212 -19.93 -7.77 8.58
CA GLY A 212 -20.42 -7.39 9.92
C GLY A 212 -21.94 -7.50 10.09
N LYS A 213 -22.67 -7.76 9.00
CA LYS A 213 -24.15 -7.76 9.00
C LYS A 213 -24.77 -9.18 8.97
N LYS A 214 -23.96 -10.26 9.13
CA LYS A 214 -24.50 -11.61 9.32
C LYS A 214 -25.02 -11.70 10.76
N PRO A 215 -26.34 -11.85 11.01
CA PRO A 215 -26.87 -12.06 12.35
C PRO A 215 -26.31 -13.39 12.87
N SER A 216 -25.87 -13.38 14.11
CA SER A 216 -25.66 -14.59 14.92
C SER A 216 -27.02 -15.26 15.14
N THR A 217 -27.42 -16.13 14.22
CA THR A 217 -28.48 -17.09 14.44
C THR A 217 -27.90 -18.29 15.16
N GLU A 218 -27.63 -18.14 16.44
CA GLU A 218 -27.38 -19.24 17.38
C GLU A 218 -27.30 -18.67 18.80
N ASP A 219 -28.40 -18.04 19.27
CA ASP A 219 -28.70 -17.95 20.70
C ASP A 219 -30.14 -18.42 20.90
N GLY A 220 -30.32 -19.72 20.87
CA GLY A 220 -31.61 -20.34 21.04
C GLY A 220 -31.53 -21.82 21.32
N VAL A 221 -30.66 -22.25 22.26
CA VAL A 221 -30.88 -23.49 22.99
C VAL A 221 -30.44 -23.30 24.44
N THR A 222 -31.41 -22.86 25.25
CA THR A 222 -31.40 -23.06 26.69
C THR A 222 -31.64 -24.53 26.99
N TRP A 223 -30.69 -25.18 27.64
CA TRP A 223 -30.93 -26.27 28.62
C TRP A 223 -29.90 -26.18 29.74
#